data_6bced75d184d1a6dc8e6a65f70b78847
#
_entry.id   6bced75d184d1a6dc8e6a65f70b78847
#
_cell.length_a   1.000
_cell.length_b   1.000
_cell.length_c   1.000
_cell.angle_alpha   90.00
_cell.angle_beta   90.00
_cell.angle_gamma   90.00
#
_symmetry.space_group_name_H-M   'P 1'
#
loop_
_entity.id
_entity.type
_entity.pdbx_description
1 polymer ?
#
loop_
_entity_poly.entity_id
_entity_poly.type
_entity_poly.pdbx_seq_one_letter_code
_entity_poly.pdbx_strand_id
1 'polypeptide(L)'
;AGRNAHKTFLPAAALLDMDVHWLYPKDNTGYLSCNLSAEDISDYLERTTEKPAAVYLTNPDYLGNLVDMASIADVCHQNGVLLVIDNAHGAYLKFLPQSRHPMDLGADLCCDSAHKTLPVLTGGAYLHIHKAAPASFCANAKEALALFGSTSPSYLTLLALDSCNRDLAEEYAARLRETSGELTALR
;
A
#
# COMPACT_ATOMS: atom_id res chain seq x y z
N ALA A 1 2.48 -10.02 -8.94
CA ALA A 1 1.62 -8.87 -8.64
C ALA A 1 0.16 -9.26 -8.65
N GLY A 2 -0.64 -8.69 -7.75
CA GLY A 2 -2.09 -8.82 -7.78
C GLY A 2 -2.67 -8.21 -9.06
N ARG A 3 -3.64 -8.88 -9.70
CA ARG A 3 -4.16 -8.45 -11.01
C ARG A 3 -4.85 -7.08 -11.05
N ASN A 4 -5.26 -6.56 -9.89
CA ASN A 4 -5.89 -5.24 -9.74
C ASN A 4 -4.87 -4.10 -9.52
N ALA A 5 -3.59 -4.35 -9.83
CA ALA A 5 -2.56 -3.32 -9.76
C ALA A 5 -2.96 -2.08 -10.57
N HIS A 6 -2.67 -0.89 -10.04
CA HIS A 6 -2.98 0.36 -10.72
C HIS A 6 -2.29 0.43 -12.09
N LYS A 7 -2.93 1.08 -13.07
CA LYS A 7 -2.41 1.18 -14.45
C LYS A 7 -0.96 1.67 -14.57
N THR A 8 -0.47 2.45 -13.61
CA THR A 8 0.92 2.94 -13.59
C THR A 8 1.94 1.85 -13.26
N PHE A 9 1.52 0.72 -12.70
CA PHE A 9 2.40 -0.40 -12.41
C PHE A 9 2.99 -1.00 -13.70
N LEU A 10 2.20 -1.12 -14.77
CA LEU A 10 2.66 -1.70 -16.03
C LEU A 10 3.81 -0.90 -16.67
N PRO A 11 3.69 0.43 -16.89
CA PRO A 11 4.82 1.20 -17.41
C PRO A 11 6.02 1.22 -16.46
N ALA A 12 5.83 1.18 -15.14
CA ALA A 12 6.93 1.07 -14.20
C ALA A 12 7.67 -0.27 -14.35
N ALA A 13 6.93 -1.37 -14.46
CA ALA A 13 7.49 -2.70 -14.71
C ALA A 13 8.28 -2.75 -16.03
N ALA A 14 7.74 -2.15 -17.09
CA ALA A 14 8.40 -2.09 -18.40
C ALA A 14 9.68 -1.23 -18.37
N LEU A 15 9.66 -0.08 -17.66
CA LEU A 15 10.84 0.78 -17.53
C LEU A 15 11.98 0.14 -16.74
N LEU A 16 11.64 -0.73 -15.79
CA LEU A 16 12.58 -1.41 -14.91
C LEU A 16 12.93 -2.83 -15.41
N ASP A 17 12.42 -3.22 -16.59
CA ASP A 17 12.61 -4.55 -17.18
C ASP A 17 12.27 -5.68 -16.19
N MET A 18 11.12 -5.54 -15.51
CA MET A 18 10.67 -6.50 -14.51
C MET A 18 9.78 -7.58 -15.14
N ASP A 19 10.09 -8.84 -14.88
CA ASP A 19 9.16 -9.94 -15.12
C ASP A 19 8.02 -9.91 -14.12
N VAL A 20 6.79 -9.82 -14.63
CA VAL A 20 5.59 -9.74 -13.80
C VAL A 20 4.77 -11.02 -13.90
N HIS A 21 4.70 -11.76 -12.80
CA HIS A 21 3.76 -12.86 -12.65
C HIS A 21 2.46 -12.35 -12.01
N TRP A 22 1.35 -12.51 -12.70
CA TRP A 22 0.04 -12.05 -12.24
C TRP A 22 -0.61 -13.08 -11.33
N LEU A 23 -1.02 -12.61 -10.14
CA LEU A 23 -1.77 -13.41 -9.19
C LEU A 23 -3.27 -13.14 -9.37
N TYR A 24 -4.03 -14.22 -9.49
CA TYR A 24 -5.48 -14.19 -9.64
C TYR A 24 -6.11 -14.86 -8.43
N PRO A 25 -7.12 -14.23 -7.81
CA PRO A 25 -7.85 -14.89 -6.72
C PRO A 25 -8.61 -16.11 -7.26
N LYS A 26 -8.77 -17.11 -6.41
CA LYS A 26 -9.61 -18.30 -6.74
C LYS A 26 -11.07 -17.90 -7.00
N ASP A 27 -11.53 -16.88 -6.30
CA ASP A 27 -12.87 -16.29 -6.48
C ASP A 27 -12.83 -15.23 -7.59
N ASN A 28 -13.30 -15.57 -8.76
CA ASN A 28 -13.30 -14.66 -9.91
C ASN A 28 -14.46 -13.65 -9.82
N THR A 29 -14.48 -12.82 -8.78
CA THR A 29 -15.60 -11.94 -8.41
C THR A 29 -15.63 -10.57 -9.12
N GLY A 30 -14.87 -10.37 -10.19
CA GLY A 30 -14.91 -9.13 -10.97
C GLY A 30 -13.54 -8.45 -11.10
N TYR A 31 -13.50 -7.34 -11.86
CA TYR A 31 -12.24 -6.65 -12.18
C TYR A 31 -11.73 -5.72 -11.06
N LEU A 32 -12.61 -5.28 -10.19
CA LEU A 32 -12.30 -4.25 -9.17
C LEU A 32 -11.77 -4.83 -7.88
N SER A 33 -11.99 -6.13 -7.62
CA SER A 33 -11.51 -6.80 -6.41
C SER A 33 -10.44 -7.85 -6.75
N CYS A 34 -9.51 -8.06 -5.82
CA CYS A 34 -8.47 -9.08 -5.93
C CYS A 34 -8.17 -9.62 -4.53
N ASN A 35 -9.12 -10.40 -3.99
CA ASN A 35 -9.04 -10.98 -2.66
C ASN A 35 -8.11 -12.20 -2.67
N LEU A 36 -6.80 -11.93 -2.63
CA LEU A 36 -5.78 -12.95 -2.49
C LEU A 36 -5.64 -13.34 -1.01
N SER A 37 -5.58 -14.62 -0.75
CA SER A 37 -5.30 -15.18 0.57
C SER A 37 -3.82 -15.49 0.75
N ALA A 38 -3.41 -15.72 2.00
CA ALA A 38 -2.07 -16.22 2.30
C ALA A 38 -1.79 -17.58 1.63
N GLU A 39 -2.83 -18.44 1.53
CA GLU A 39 -2.76 -19.73 0.83
C GLU A 39 -2.50 -19.55 -0.66
N ASP A 40 -3.14 -18.58 -1.33
CA ASP A 40 -2.90 -18.31 -2.75
C ASP A 40 -1.44 -17.89 -3.00
N ILE A 41 -0.87 -17.10 -2.09
CA ILE A 41 0.54 -16.69 -2.14
C ILE A 41 1.47 -17.87 -1.87
N SER A 42 1.18 -18.68 -0.85
CA SER A 42 1.96 -19.89 -0.53
C SER A 42 1.97 -20.86 -1.70
N ASP A 43 0.80 -21.18 -2.24
CA ASP A 43 0.62 -22.06 -3.39
C ASP A 43 1.44 -21.59 -4.62
N TYR A 44 1.50 -20.27 -4.83
CA TYR A 44 2.31 -19.70 -5.90
C TYR A 44 3.80 -19.87 -5.62
N LEU A 45 4.25 -19.52 -4.41
CA LEU A 45 5.67 -19.59 -4.03
C LEU A 45 6.22 -21.01 -4.03
N GLU A 46 5.39 -22.00 -3.70
CA GLU A 46 5.77 -23.42 -3.73
C GLU A 46 5.91 -23.98 -5.16
N ARG A 47 5.17 -23.43 -6.11
CA ARG A 47 5.17 -23.89 -7.51
C ARG A 47 6.17 -23.18 -8.40
N THR A 48 6.60 -21.98 -8.01
CA THR A 48 7.54 -21.21 -8.81
C THR A 48 8.95 -21.78 -8.70
N THR A 49 9.64 -21.90 -9.84
CA THR A 49 11.05 -22.32 -9.87
C THR A 49 12.01 -21.15 -9.58
N GLU A 50 11.55 -19.94 -9.84
CA GLU A 50 12.32 -18.72 -9.60
C GLU A 50 11.63 -17.90 -8.51
N LYS A 51 12.37 -17.65 -7.44
CA LYS A 51 11.88 -16.88 -6.31
C LYS A 51 11.66 -15.42 -6.72
N PRO A 52 10.44 -14.86 -6.58
CA PRO A 52 10.22 -13.45 -6.88
C PRO A 52 10.92 -12.54 -5.87
N ALA A 53 11.33 -11.36 -6.31
CA ALA A 53 11.90 -10.34 -5.42
C ALA A 53 10.86 -9.79 -4.43
N ALA A 54 9.61 -9.66 -4.88
CA ALA A 54 8.53 -9.13 -4.05
C ALA A 54 7.14 -9.65 -4.51
N VAL A 55 6.21 -9.67 -3.58
CA VAL A 55 4.77 -9.70 -3.85
C VAL A 55 4.26 -8.26 -3.77
N TYR A 56 3.55 -7.82 -4.83
CA TYR A 56 2.94 -6.49 -4.91
C TYR A 56 1.42 -6.62 -4.92
N LEU A 57 0.73 -5.93 -4.00
CA LEU A 57 -0.72 -5.95 -3.88
C LEU A 57 -1.27 -4.53 -3.75
N THR A 58 -2.48 -4.30 -4.28
CA THR A 58 -3.29 -3.11 -4.00
C THR A 58 -4.26 -3.42 -2.87
N ASN A 59 -4.12 -2.73 -1.74
CA ASN A 59 -4.94 -2.95 -0.55
C ASN A 59 -5.07 -1.63 0.27
N PRO A 60 -6.29 -1.10 0.47
CA PRO A 60 -7.59 -1.61 0.01
C PRO A 60 -7.72 -1.68 -1.52
N ASP A 61 -8.59 -2.57 -1.99
CA ASP A 61 -8.98 -2.54 -3.39
C ASP A 61 -9.92 -1.35 -3.71
N TYR A 62 -10.36 -1.24 -4.97
CA TYR A 62 -11.23 -0.14 -5.40
C TYR A 62 -12.64 -0.15 -4.79
N LEU A 63 -13.05 -1.25 -4.16
CA LEU A 63 -14.33 -1.41 -3.46
C LEU A 63 -14.19 -1.27 -1.94
N GLY A 64 -12.96 -1.08 -1.44
CA GLY A 64 -12.66 -0.96 -0.02
C GLY A 64 -12.47 -2.31 0.69
N ASN A 65 -12.36 -3.42 -0.06
CA ASN A 65 -12.04 -4.71 0.54
C ASN A 65 -10.60 -4.74 1.01
N LEU A 66 -10.37 -5.43 2.13
CA LEU A 66 -9.07 -5.65 2.74
C LEU A 66 -8.74 -7.14 2.73
N VAL A 67 -7.51 -7.48 2.38
CA VAL A 67 -6.97 -8.83 2.53
C VAL A 67 -6.46 -9.05 3.96
N ASP A 68 -6.25 -10.31 4.36
CA ASP A 68 -5.53 -10.64 5.61
C ASP A 68 -4.04 -10.36 5.42
N MET A 69 -3.68 -9.10 5.62
CA MET A 69 -2.34 -8.58 5.37
C MET A 69 -1.29 -9.25 6.24
N ALA A 70 -1.60 -9.52 7.52
CA ALA A 70 -0.65 -10.11 8.45
C ALA A 70 -0.27 -11.53 8.02
N SER A 71 -1.25 -12.37 7.70
CA SER A 71 -1.00 -13.73 7.22
C SER A 71 -0.22 -13.75 5.89
N ILE A 72 -0.51 -12.80 4.98
CA ILE A 72 0.23 -12.66 3.72
C ILE A 72 1.69 -12.24 3.99
N ALA A 73 1.91 -11.28 4.89
CA ALA A 73 3.26 -10.85 5.28
C ALA A 73 4.07 -12.00 5.86
N ASP A 74 3.48 -12.80 6.74
CA ASP A 74 4.13 -13.98 7.33
C ASP A 74 4.57 -14.97 6.25
N VAL A 75 3.70 -15.30 5.30
CA VAL A 75 4.03 -16.20 4.18
C VAL A 75 5.16 -15.63 3.32
N CYS A 76 5.10 -14.35 2.97
CA CYS A 76 6.16 -13.69 2.20
C CYS A 76 7.51 -13.78 2.93
N HIS A 77 7.54 -13.42 4.20
CA HIS A 77 8.78 -13.38 5.00
C HIS A 77 9.34 -14.76 5.26
N GLN A 78 8.51 -15.78 5.54
CA GLN A 78 8.95 -17.17 5.67
C GLN A 78 9.65 -17.69 4.40
N ASN A 79 9.24 -17.19 3.26
CA ASN A 79 9.85 -17.50 1.97
C ASN A 79 10.97 -16.50 1.59
N GLY A 80 11.26 -15.49 2.44
CA GLY A 80 12.26 -14.45 2.21
C GLY A 80 11.92 -13.60 0.96
N VAL A 81 10.64 -13.32 0.72
CA VAL A 81 10.10 -12.47 -0.32
C VAL A 81 9.58 -11.18 0.33
N LEU A 82 9.79 -10.05 -0.31
CA LEU A 82 9.30 -8.77 0.20
C LEU A 82 7.81 -8.60 -0.09
N LEU A 83 7.13 -7.87 0.80
CA LEU A 83 5.73 -7.48 0.61
C LEU A 83 5.63 -5.98 0.36
N VAL A 84 5.18 -5.60 -0.83
CA VAL A 84 5.03 -4.21 -1.28
C VAL A 84 3.55 -3.91 -1.50
N ILE A 85 3.04 -2.86 -0.86
CA ILE A 85 1.61 -2.54 -0.89
C ILE A 85 1.34 -1.17 -1.50
N ASP A 86 0.49 -1.17 -2.51
CA ASP A 86 -0.20 0.03 -2.97
C ASP A 86 -1.41 0.28 -2.06
N ASN A 87 -1.21 1.11 -1.06
CA ASN A 87 -2.23 1.52 -0.09
C ASN A 87 -2.86 2.87 -0.46
N ALA A 88 -2.94 3.17 -1.75
CA ALA A 88 -3.39 4.47 -2.22
C ALA A 88 -4.75 4.92 -1.65
N HIS A 89 -5.62 3.98 -1.29
CA HIS A 89 -6.95 4.24 -0.72
C HIS A 89 -7.01 4.06 0.80
N GLY A 90 -5.91 3.72 1.47
CA GLY A 90 -5.93 3.25 2.85
C GLY A 90 -5.08 4.03 3.85
N ALA A 91 -4.63 5.25 3.54
CA ALA A 91 -3.83 6.03 4.48
C ALA A 91 -4.52 6.22 5.85
N TYR A 92 -5.85 6.34 5.88
CA TYR A 92 -6.65 6.45 7.10
C TYR A 92 -6.64 5.19 7.98
N LEU A 93 -6.30 4.03 7.43
CA LEU A 93 -6.30 2.74 8.15
C LEU A 93 -5.36 2.73 9.35
N LYS A 94 -4.33 3.57 9.34
CA LYS A 94 -3.40 3.78 10.46
C LYS A 94 -4.10 4.29 11.72
N PHE A 95 -5.14 5.10 11.55
CA PHE A 95 -5.79 5.88 12.60
C PHE A 95 -7.08 5.24 13.12
N LEU A 96 -7.40 4.04 12.64
CA LEU A 96 -8.49 3.24 13.19
C LEU A 96 -8.18 2.80 14.63
N PRO A 97 -9.19 2.50 15.48
CA PRO A 97 -8.97 2.01 16.86
C PRO A 97 -8.03 0.81 16.95
N GLN A 98 -8.12 -0.09 15.97
CA GLN A 98 -7.13 -1.12 15.67
C GLN A 98 -6.58 -0.83 14.29
N SER A 99 -5.31 -0.49 14.22
CA SER A 99 -4.67 -0.18 12.94
C SER A 99 -4.79 -1.37 11.97
N ARG A 100 -5.17 -1.04 10.74
CA ARG A 100 -5.17 -1.96 9.60
C ARG A 100 -4.22 -1.51 8.50
N HIS A 101 -3.34 -0.57 8.83
CA HIS A 101 -2.36 -0.06 7.89
C HIS A 101 -1.31 -1.13 7.58
N PRO A 102 -0.92 -1.32 6.31
CA PRO A 102 0.03 -2.36 5.90
C PRO A 102 1.34 -2.35 6.67
N MET A 103 1.87 -1.18 7.02
CA MET A 103 3.11 -1.06 7.77
C MET A 103 3.03 -1.61 9.20
N ASP A 104 1.84 -1.63 9.81
CA ASP A 104 1.63 -2.22 11.14
C ASP A 104 1.35 -3.73 11.05
N LEU A 105 1.06 -4.22 9.84
CA LEU A 105 0.70 -5.61 9.56
C LEU A 105 1.79 -6.37 8.80
N GLY A 106 3.00 -5.81 8.71
CA GLY A 106 4.18 -6.50 8.22
C GLY A 106 4.59 -6.22 6.78
N ALA A 107 3.97 -5.25 6.08
CA ALA A 107 4.48 -4.85 4.76
C ALA A 107 5.88 -4.23 4.87
N ASP A 108 6.75 -4.51 3.91
CA ASP A 108 8.10 -3.95 3.85
C ASP A 108 8.12 -2.53 3.26
N LEU A 109 7.31 -2.31 2.23
CA LEU A 109 7.09 -1.00 1.62
C LEU A 109 5.60 -0.77 1.40
N CYS A 110 5.21 0.49 1.53
CA CYS A 110 3.84 0.89 1.27
C CYS A 110 3.81 2.32 0.73
N CYS A 111 2.92 2.61 -0.21
CA CYS A 111 2.65 3.97 -0.65
C CYS A 111 1.21 4.37 -0.38
N ASP A 112 1.04 5.56 0.19
CA ASP A 112 -0.26 6.17 0.48
C ASP A 112 -0.48 7.37 -0.44
N SER A 113 -1.61 7.39 -1.16
CA SER A 113 -2.07 8.64 -1.77
C SER A 113 -2.76 9.50 -0.70
N ALA A 114 -1.98 10.31 0.02
CA ALA A 114 -2.51 11.13 1.11
C ALA A 114 -3.72 11.96 0.68
N HIS A 115 -3.67 12.52 -0.54
CA HIS A 115 -4.72 13.35 -1.11
C HIS A 115 -6.07 12.65 -1.36
N LYS A 116 -6.14 11.31 -1.27
CA LYS A 116 -7.40 10.57 -1.46
C LYS A 116 -8.22 10.43 -0.19
N THR A 117 -7.55 10.23 0.94
CA THR A 117 -8.21 9.88 2.21
C THR A 117 -7.77 10.70 3.41
N LEU A 118 -6.79 11.57 3.24
CA LEU A 118 -6.33 12.51 4.27
C LEU A 118 -6.54 13.96 3.78
N PRO A 119 -6.55 14.97 4.66
CA PRO A 119 -6.75 16.37 4.30
C PRO A 119 -5.52 16.99 3.62
N VAL A 120 -5.17 16.48 2.45
CA VAL A 120 -3.99 16.89 1.67
C VAL A 120 -4.41 17.28 0.25
N LEU A 121 -3.77 18.29 -0.32
CA LEU A 121 -3.97 18.70 -1.71
C LEU A 121 -3.57 17.60 -2.69
N THR A 122 -4.23 17.55 -3.84
CA THR A 122 -3.96 16.59 -4.90
C THR A 122 -2.49 16.54 -5.27
N GLY A 123 -1.94 15.33 -5.36
CA GLY A 123 -0.54 15.05 -5.64
C GLY A 123 0.29 14.75 -4.38
N GLY A 124 -0.24 15.03 -3.18
CA GLY A 124 0.42 14.65 -1.94
C GLY A 124 0.35 13.14 -1.68
N ALA A 125 1.49 12.53 -1.38
CA ALA A 125 1.62 11.11 -1.11
C ALA A 125 2.74 10.84 -0.10
N TYR A 126 2.71 9.65 0.52
CA TYR A 126 3.77 9.16 1.39
C TYR A 126 4.31 7.83 0.86
N LEU A 127 5.62 7.66 0.95
CA LEU A 127 6.29 6.36 0.83
C LEU A 127 6.74 5.93 2.23
N HIS A 128 6.31 4.77 2.64
CA HIS A 128 6.70 4.16 3.92
C HIS A 128 7.62 2.97 3.67
N ILE A 129 8.69 2.90 4.45
CA ILE A 129 9.65 1.79 4.44
C ILE A 129 9.71 1.22 5.85
N HIS A 130 9.45 -0.06 6.00
CA HIS A 130 9.49 -0.71 7.30
C HIS A 130 10.94 -0.77 7.81
N LYS A 131 11.11 -0.57 9.13
CA LYS A 131 12.44 -0.58 9.76
C LYS A 131 13.21 -1.90 9.63
N ALA A 132 12.49 -3.01 9.39
CA ALA A 132 13.08 -4.32 9.15
C ALA A 132 13.35 -4.60 7.66
N ALA A 133 12.90 -3.74 6.74
CA ALA A 133 13.21 -3.85 5.33
C ALA A 133 14.72 -3.67 5.08
N PRO A 134 15.27 -4.16 3.95
CA PRO A 134 16.67 -3.99 3.64
C PRO A 134 17.13 -2.53 3.74
N ALA A 135 18.25 -2.29 4.43
CA ALA A 135 18.77 -0.93 4.67
C ALA A 135 19.00 -0.13 3.36
N SER A 136 19.27 -0.82 2.25
CA SER A 136 19.41 -0.23 0.92
C SER A 136 18.14 0.53 0.48
N PHE A 137 16.96 0.15 0.94
CA PHE A 137 15.72 0.84 0.58
C PHE A 137 15.69 2.25 1.16
N CYS A 138 15.99 2.40 2.46
CA CYS A 138 16.10 3.73 3.06
C CYS A 138 17.23 4.56 2.44
N ALA A 139 18.38 3.93 2.17
CA ALA A 139 19.52 4.63 1.59
C ALA A 139 19.22 5.19 0.19
N ASN A 140 18.48 4.44 -0.65
CA ASN A 140 18.21 4.80 -2.03
C ASN A 140 16.84 5.46 -2.28
N ALA A 141 15.97 5.51 -1.27
CA ALA A 141 14.59 5.99 -1.43
C ALA A 141 14.50 7.39 -2.03
N LYS A 142 15.33 8.30 -1.56
CA LYS A 142 15.32 9.69 -2.04
C LYS A 142 15.74 9.80 -3.52
N GLU A 143 16.74 9.04 -3.93
CA GLU A 143 17.19 9.01 -5.33
C GLU A 143 16.15 8.35 -6.23
N ALA A 144 15.57 7.23 -5.79
CA ALA A 144 14.51 6.55 -6.52
C ALA A 144 13.26 7.43 -6.70
N LEU A 145 12.84 8.17 -5.67
CA LEU A 145 11.75 9.13 -5.78
C LEU A 145 12.09 10.28 -6.72
N ALA A 146 13.34 10.75 -6.76
CA ALA A 146 13.77 11.85 -7.64
C ALA A 146 13.73 11.48 -9.12
N LEU A 147 13.83 10.19 -9.47
CA LEU A 147 13.72 9.73 -10.87
C LEU A 147 12.34 9.99 -11.48
N PHE A 148 11.29 9.93 -10.68
CA PHE A 148 9.90 10.02 -11.12
C PHE A 148 9.17 11.23 -10.53
N GLY A 149 9.72 11.83 -9.49
CA GLY A 149 9.17 12.99 -8.82
C GLY A 149 9.44 14.30 -9.57
N SER A 150 8.67 15.34 -9.23
CA SER A 150 8.89 16.67 -9.77
C SER A 150 10.17 17.28 -9.24
N THR A 151 10.97 17.88 -10.12
CA THR A 151 12.12 18.71 -9.73
C THR A 151 11.73 20.07 -9.18
N SER A 152 10.45 20.43 -9.31
CA SER A 152 9.86 21.69 -8.83
C SER A 152 8.62 21.41 -7.97
N PRO A 153 8.81 20.90 -6.74
CA PRO A 153 7.67 20.54 -5.88
C PRO A 153 6.84 21.77 -5.52
N SER A 154 5.50 21.60 -5.51
CA SER A 154 4.59 22.66 -5.09
C SER A 154 4.72 22.92 -3.59
N TYR A 155 5.04 24.15 -3.19
CA TYR A 155 5.06 24.56 -1.78
C TYR A 155 3.68 24.41 -1.11
N LEU A 156 2.58 24.58 -1.87
CA LEU A 156 1.23 24.37 -1.34
C LEU A 156 0.99 22.89 -0.99
N THR A 157 1.47 21.97 -1.83
CA THR A 157 1.37 20.52 -1.53
C THR A 157 2.24 20.15 -0.32
N LEU A 158 3.44 20.69 -0.23
CA LEU A 158 4.32 20.46 0.93
C LEU A 158 3.71 21.02 2.22
N LEU A 159 3.15 22.22 2.19
CA LEU A 159 2.44 22.82 3.32
C LEU A 159 1.22 22.00 3.72
N ALA A 160 0.45 21.49 2.76
CA ALA A 160 -0.70 20.63 3.02
C ALA A 160 -0.29 19.33 3.70
N LEU A 161 0.81 18.70 3.28
CA LEU A 161 1.36 17.50 3.93
C LEU A 161 1.84 17.79 5.36
N ASP A 162 2.56 18.90 5.57
CA ASP A 162 3.03 19.30 6.89
C ASP A 162 1.87 19.62 7.85
N SER A 163 0.88 20.36 7.37
CA SER A 163 -0.33 20.66 8.13
C SER A 163 -1.13 19.39 8.45
N CYS A 164 -1.23 18.48 7.49
CA CYS A 164 -1.87 17.19 7.69
C CYS A 164 -1.15 16.38 8.78
N ASN A 165 0.19 16.31 8.77
CA ASN A 165 0.94 15.59 9.79
C ASN A 165 0.64 16.07 11.19
N ARG A 166 0.43 17.37 11.38
CA ARG A 166 0.02 17.96 12.67
C ARG A 166 -1.39 17.53 13.06
N ASP A 167 -2.33 17.64 12.13
CA ASP A 167 -3.72 17.20 12.33
C ASP A 167 -3.82 15.70 12.69
N LEU A 168 -3.04 14.86 12.00
CA LEU A 168 -2.96 13.41 12.25
C LEU A 168 -2.46 13.10 13.68
N ALA A 169 -1.56 13.92 14.21
CA ALA A 169 -1.01 13.75 15.56
C ALA A 169 -1.99 14.19 16.65
N GLU A 170 -2.88 15.13 16.37
CA GLU A 170 -3.72 15.80 17.38
C GLU A 170 -5.17 15.25 17.39
N GLU A 171 -5.92 15.42 16.31
CA GLU A 171 -7.38 15.25 16.34
C GLU A 171 -7.95 14.24 15.34
N TYR A 172 -7.21 13.90 14.30
CA TYR A 172 -7.72 13.09 13.18
C TYR A 172 -8.35 11.76 13.62
N ALA A 173 -7.71 11.04 14.55
CA ALA A 173 -8.22 9.75 15.01
C ALA A 173 -9.58 9.87 15.74
N ALA A 174 -9.84 10.99 16.42
CA ALA A 174 -11.12 11.25 17.07
C ALA A 174 -12.22 11.51 16.03
N ARG A 175 -11.96 12.40 15.07
CA ARG A 175 -12.90 12.69 13.98
C ARG A 175 -13.20 11.45 13.12
N LEU A 176 -12.19 10.62 12.83
CA LEU A 176 -12.39 9.38 12.08
C LEU A 176 -13.31 8.41 12.81
N ARG A 177 -13.20 8.29 14.15
CA ARG A 177 -14.11 7.46 14.95
C ARG A 177 -15.55 8.00 14.91
N GLU A 178 -15.75 9.30 15.02
CA GLU A 178 -17.07 9.94 14.92
C GLU A 178 -17.71 9.63 13.57
N THR A 179 -17.01 9.93 12.47
CA THR A 179 -17.48 9.65 11.09
C THR A 179 -17.81 8.16 10.90
N SER A 180 -16.97 7.26 11.43
CA SER A 180 -17.20 5.82 11.36
C SER A 180 -18.47 5.40 12.11
N GLY A 181 -18.75 6.05 13.26
CA GLY A 181 -19.97 5.85 14.03
C GLY A 181 -21.21 6.32 13.26
N GLU A 182 -21.16 7.48 12.65
CA GLU A 182 -22.25 8.02 11.81
C GLU A 182 -22.55 7.10 10.61
N LEU A 183 -21.52 6.62 9.91
CA LEU A 183 -21.67 5.69 8.79
C LEU A 183 -22.30 4.35 9.23
N THR A 184 -21.96 3.88 10.43
CA THR A 184 -22.56 2.66 10.98
C THR A 184 -24.03 2.86 11.30
N ALA A 185 -24.45 4.04 11.75
CA ALA A 185 -25.83 4.36 12.04
C ALA A 185 -26.69 4.50 10.77
N LEU A 186 -26.08 4.75 9.60
CA LEU A 186 -26.77 4.84 8.31
C LEU A 186 -27.01 3.49 7.63
N ARG A 187 -26.40 2.41 8.13
CA ARG A 187 -26.56 1.03 7.60
C ARG A 187 -27.59 0.24 8.37
#